data_69b0805c1f5a0d52e48f54c0342214e1
#
_entry.id   69b0805c1f5a0d52e48f54c0342214e1
#
_cell.length_a   1.000
_cell.length_b   1.000
_cell.length_c   1.000
_cell.angle_alpha   90.00
_cell.angle_beta   90.00
_cell.angle_gamma   90.00
#
_symmetry.space_group_name_H-M   'P 1'
#
loop_
_entity.id
_entity.type
_entity.pdbx_description
1 polymer ?
#
loop_
_entity_poly.entity_id
_entity_poly.type
_entity_poly.pdbx_seq_one_letter_code
_entity_poly.pdbx_strand_id
1 'polypeptide(L)'
;MKKRVIAALLAGVMTMSLLAACGNSGTPASNESASAQSETETKADADESGESEESGEESGETITIKWCIPGDRQPDHDAVLEDVNKKIKEKLNLELDLDIIPQGEFNDRMKLASTAGETFDLVFTANWLNSFDENMSRDAFLPITDLIAEYGQDMAASMPDWLLDVAKVDGELYAVPNQQIIARQMGVVIRKDMAEKYGFNMDSMKSIHDIEPFLDEIVKNESGIFPIDKRVEALYEETYETVGSYASMNKETGEILPYSEAITDQMRLDNEWYQKEYIREDIATVTDNSADVKANRYAVSLSSYKPGWSAEYTNRQGMEYIDVPIEGAYVGAVSGIETMTAVNVNSEHPEEAVKLLNLVYTDKEIFNELLFGLEGTHYNVVSENHVEVVPDSAYNFGSNAWRIGNQFNAWYMPGQEDGLWEATDKLNKEATVSSLRGFTFNQSNVQAEMAQLAAVAAEYKNGQFTANDIEAFIAEYQEKMEQAGIQTVVDEVNRQIEEWKAAK
;
A
#
# COMPACT_ATOMS: atom_id res chain seq x y z
N MET A 1 6.35 -41.89 -46.79
CA MET A 1 5.13 -41.85 -47.65
C MET A 1 4.22 -40.77 -47.10
N LYS A 2 4.11 -39.72 -47.89
CA LYS A 2 2.87 -39.09 -48.37
C LYS A 2 1.87 -38.69 -47.26
N LYS A 3 1.32 -37.50 -47.10
CA LYS A 3 1.20 -36.23 -47.83
C LYS A 3 0.48 -35.24 -46.93
N ARG A 4 0.91 -33.99 -46.85
CA ARG A 4 0.27 -32.75 -47.38
C ARG A 4 -1.04 -32.33 -46.71
N VAL A 5 -1.01 -31.15 -46.01
CA VAL A 5 -1.39 -29.79 -46.38
C VAL A 5 -2.91 -29.59 -46.39
N ILE A 6 -3.36 -28.59 -45.64
CA ILE A 6 -4.20 -27.48 -46.14
C ILE A 6 -4.15 -26.34 -45.09
N ALA A 7 -3.62 -25.21 -45.57
CA ALA A 7 -3.83 -23.88 -45.00
C ALA A 7 -5.11 -23.31 -45.62
N ALA A 8 -5.90 -22.60 -44.85
CA ALA A 8 -6.90 -21.69 -45.43
C ALA A 8 -6.98 -20.41 -44.60
N LEU A 9 -6.48 -19.38 -45.21
CA LEU A 9 -6.77 -17.96 -44.98
C LEU A 9 -8.30 -17.69 -45.01
N LEU A 10 -8.76 -16.79 -44.19
CA LEU A 10 -9.89 -15.92 -44.50
C LEU A 10 -9.65 -14.55 -43.88
N ALA A 11 -9.28 -13.62 -44.75
CA ALA A 11 -9.23 -12.18 -44.52
C ALA A 11 -10.54 -11.56 -45.05
N GLY A 12 -10.92 -10.44 -44.45
CA GLY A 12 -11.84 -9.43 -45.02
C GLY A 12 -13.29 -9.61 -44.56
N VAL A 13 -14.02 -8.61 -44.16
CA VAL A 13 -14.29 -7.34 -44.81
C VAL A 13 -14.95 -6.40 -43.80
N MET A 14 -14.43 -5.19 -43.75
CA MET A 14 -15.15 -4.00 -43.29
C MET A 14 -16.34 -3.71 -44.20
N THR A 15 -17.48 -3.34 -43.65
CA THR A 15 -18.38 -2.40 -44.37
C THR A 15 -19.08 -1.50 -43.34
N MET A 16 -18.83 -0.22 -43.51
CA MET A 16 -19.65 0.91 -43.05
C MET A 16 -21.05 0.83 -43.63
N SER A 17 -22.04 1.25 -42.85
CA SER A 17 -23.27 1.81 -43.40
C SER A 17 -23.77 2.93 -42.54
N LEU A 18 -23.57 4.14 -43.02
CA LEU A 18 -24.28 5.38 -42.69
C LEU A 18 -25.63 5.42 -43.44
N LEU A 19 -26.49 6.31 -42.98
CA LEU A 19 -27.72 6.92 -43.56
C LEU A 19 -29.02 6.44 -42.91
N ALA A 20 -29.59 7.30 -42.10
CA ALA A 20 -30.43 8.49 -42.43
C ALA A 20 -31.86 8.06 -42.77
N ALA A 21 -32.87 8.55 -42.15
CA ALA A 21 -33.57 9.77 -42.26
C ALA A 21 -35.02 9.69 -41.71
N CYS A 22 -35.45 10.77 -41.11
CA CYS A 22 -36.74 11.46 -41.25
C CYS A 22 -38.02 10.70 -40.90
N GLY A 23 -38.86 11.31 -40.18
CA GLY A 23 -39.60 12.49 -40.06
C GLY A 23 -40.81 12.28 -39.15
N ASN A 24 -41.15 13.20 -38.56
CA ASN A 24 -42.06 14.35 -38.69
C ASN A 24 -43.25 14.18 -37.74
N SER A 25 -43.58 15.02 -36.90
CA SER A 25 -44.18 16.32 -36.88
C SER A 25 -45.03 16.50 -35.63
N GLY A 26 -44.98 17.69 -35.08
CA GLY A 26 -46.06 18.22 -34.34
C GLY A 26 -45.70 19.17 -33.20
N THR A 27 -45.31 20.39 -33.55
CA THR A 27 -45.55 21.60 -32.76
C THR A 27 -46.96 22.14 -33.10
N PRO A 28 -47.56 23.12 -32.40
CA PRO A 28 -46.99 24.26 -31.73
C PRO A 28 -47.75 24.89 -30.53
N ALA A 29 -47.12 25.96 -30.07
CA ALA A 29 -47.67 27.22 -29.59
C ALA A 29 -47.87 27.35 -28.05
N SER A 30 -47.06 28.18 -27.48
CA SER A 30 -47.05 29.65 -27.30
C SER A 30 -47.98 30.14 -26.18
N ASN A 31 -47.52 30.89 -25.24
CA ASN A 31 -47.32 32.32 -25.16
C ASN A 31 -46.87 32.67 -23.74
N GLU A 32 -45.82 33.44 -23.59
CA GLU A 32 -45.83 34.88 -23.25
C GLU A 32 -46.78 35.26 -22.08
N SER A 33 -46.43 35.94 -21.05
CA SER A 33 -45.76 37.25 -20.93
C SER A 33 -45.71 37.71 -19.51
N ALA A 34 -44.62 38.33 -19.17
CA ALA A 34 -44.44 39.63 -18.57
C ALA A 34 -44.99 40.01 -17.17
N SER A 35 -44.04 40.37 -16.37
CA SER A 35 -43.88 41.65 -15.62
C SER A 35 -44.94 42.10 -14.62
N ALA A 36 -44.54 42.43 -13.42
CA ALA A 36 -44.41 43.82 -13.00
C ALA A 36 -44.05 43.95 -11.52
N GLN A 37 -43.14 44.85 -11.28
CA GLN A 37 -42.71 45.46 -10.03
C GLN A 37 -43.92 46.01 -9.20
N SER A 38 -43.72 46.01 -7.85
CA SER A 38 -44.13 47.18 -7.07
C SER A 38 -43.39 47.21 -5.73
N GLU A 39 -42.60 48.22 -5.59
CA GLU A 39 -42.07 48.77 -4.33
C GLU A 39 -43.21 49.23 -3.44
N THR A 40 -43.04 49.15 -2.12
CA THR A 40 -43.43 50.24 -1.21
C THR A 40 -42.71 50.10 0.12
N GLU A 41 -41.96 51.12 0.41
CA GLU A 41 -41.36 51.48 1.70
C GLU A 41 -42.45 51.76 2.75
N THR A 42 -42.14 51.51 4.03
CA THR A 42 -42.29 52.55 5.09
C THR A 42 -41.65 52.10 6.42
N LYS A 43 -40.77 52.94 6.85
CA LYS A 43 -40.15 53.39 8.10
C LYS A 43 -40.70 52.95 9.45
N ALA A 44 -39.71 52.59 10.28
CA ALA A 44 -39.30 53.09 11.61
C ALA A 44 -40.28 53.07 12.79
N ASP A 45 -39.85 52.43 13.91
CA ASP A 45 -39.43 53.15 15.10
C ASP A 45 -38.69 52.22 16.09
N ALA A 46 -37.72 52.80 16.77
CA ALA A 46 -36.84 52.18 17.74
C ALA A 46 -37.52 52.00 19.11
N ASP A 47 -37.13 50.99 19.87
CA ASP A 47 -36.78 51.19 21.27
C ASP A 47 -35.89 50.07 21.86
N GLU A 48 -35.17 50.40 22.89
CA GLU A 48 -33.97 49.91 23.52
C GLU A 48 -34.02 48.58 24.25
N SER A 49 -32.78 48.05 24.34
CA SER A 49 -32.11 47.40 25.49
C SER A 49 -32.35 45.91 25.78
N GLY A 50 -31.25 45.21 25.71
CA GLY A 50 -31.04 43.88 26.28
C GLY A 50 -29.77 43.24 25.77
N GLU A 51 -28.60 43.64 26.33
CA GLU A 51 -27.34 42.89 26.17
C GLU A 51 -27.54 41.45 26.69
N SER A 52 -27.47 40.48 25.80
CA SER A 52 -27.03 39.13 26.11
C SER A 52 -25.95 38.82 25.10
N GLU A 53 -24.75 38.65 25.60
CA GLU A 53 -23.63 38.10 24.84
C GLU A 53 -24.04 36.66 24.38
N GLU A 54 -24.54 36.58 23.16
CA GLU A 54 -24.58 35.34 22.40
C GLU A 54 -23.22 35.21 21.75
N SER A 55 -22.42 34.23 22.24
CA SER A 55 -21.26 33.73 21.53
C SER A 55 -21.73 33.30 20.15
N GLY A 56 -21.38 34.06 19.13
CA GLY A 56 -21.68 33.75 17.75
C GLY A 56 -20.97 32.45 17.35
N GLU A 57 -21.72 31.36 17.29
CA GLU A 57 -21.36 30.26 16.40
C GLU A 57 -21.49 30.82 14.98
N GLU A 58 -20.36 31.06 14.34
CA GLU A 58 -20.28 31.18 12.88
C GLU A 58 -20.71 29.79 12.33
N SER A 59 -21.98 29.64 11.97
CA SER A 59 -22.45 28.53 11.17
C SER A 59 -21.95 28.70 9.74
N GLY A 60 -20.65 28.53 9.54
CA GLY A 60 -20.06 28.37 8.22
C GLY A 60 -20.63 27.13 7.54
N GLU A 61 -20.72 27.15 6.22
CA GLU A 61 -21.09 25.97 5.42
C GLU A 61 -20.15 24.82 5.76
N THR A 62 -20.68 23.61 6.01
CA THR A 62 -19.86 22.43 6.31
C THR A 62 -19.10 22.03 5.05
N ILE A 63 -17.79 21.92 5.15
CA ILE A 63 -16.91 21.55 4.05
C ILE A 63 -16.76 20.03 4.04
N THR A 64 -16.90 19.41 2.86
CA THR A 64 -16.70 17.97 2.65
C THR A 64 -15.31 17.74 2.09
N ILE A 65 -14.50 16.91 2.76
CA ILE A 65 -13.18 16.50 2.35
C ILE A 65 -13.26 15.10 1.72
N LYS A 66 -12.89 15.02 0.45
CA LYS A 66 -12.87 13.74 -0.29
C LYS A 66 -11.50 13.09 -0.15
N TRP A 67 -11.50 11.87 0.41
CA TRP A 67 -10.30 11.06 0.61
C TRP A 67 -10.38 9.74 -0.16
N CYS A 68 -9.49 9.54 -1.14
CA CYS A 68 -9.41 8.35 -1.97
C CYS A 68 -8.39 7.35 -1.41
N ILE A 69 -8.82 6.14 -1.07
CA ILE A 69 -7.95 5.06 -0.57
C ILE A 69 -8.19 3.75 -1.34
N PRO A 70 -7.16 2.87 -1.45
CA PRO A 70 -7.35 1.55 -2.03
C PRO A 70 -8.04 0.61 -1.03
N GLY A 71 -8.93 -0.27 -1.51
CA GLY A 71 -9.60 -1.27 -0.67
C GLY A 71 -10.87 -1.80 -1.29
N ASP A 72 -11.57 -2.62 -0.52
CA ASP A 72 -12.88 -3.13 -0.89
C ASP A 72 -13.95 -2.40 -0.06
N ARG A 73 -14.82 -1.64 -0.74
CA ARG A 73 -15.93 -0.96 -0.08
C ARG A 73 -16.85 -1.97 0.57
N GLN A 74 -17.07 -1.82 1.85
CA GLN A 74 -17.88 -2.72 2.65
C GLN A 74 -19.39 -2.36 2.50
N PRO A 75 -20.33 -3.34 2.66
CA PRO A 75 -21.76 -3.07 2.48
C PRO A 75 -22.30 -1.93 3.35
N ASP A 76 -21.92 -1.86 4.62
CA ASP A 76 -22.41 -0.86 5.58
C ASP A 76 -21.50 0.39 5.68
N HIS A 77 -20.65 0.60 4.66
CA HIS A 77 -19.75 1.75 4.62
C HIS A 77 -20.45 3.09 4.84
N ASP A 78 -21.57 3.31 4.16
CA ASP A 78 -22.31 4.59 4.25
C ASP A 78 -22.88 4.83 5.64
N ALA A 79 -23.37 3.78 6.31
CA ALA A 79 -23.91 3.89 7.66
C ALA A 79 -22.81 4.20 8.69
N VAL A 80 -21.63 3.59 8.54
CA VAL A 80 -20.47 3.88 9.39
C VAL A 80 -19.99 5.32 9.15
N LEU A 81 -19.87 5.72 7.89
CA LEU A 81 -19.40 7.06 7.55
C LEU A 81 -20.34 8.16 8.04
N GLU A 82 -21.66 7.89 8.03
CA GLU A 82 -22.66 8.82 8.61
C GLU A 82 -22.42 9.06 10.11
N ASP A 83 -22.07 8.02 10.89
CA ASP A 83 -21.81 8.15 12.32
C ASP A 83 -20.45 8.83 12.60
N VAL A 84 -19.40 8.43 11.89
CA VAL A 84 -18.10 9.07 11.92
C VAL A 84 -18.21 10.57 11.60
N ASN A 85 -18.99 10.94 10.59
CA ASN A 85 -19.19 12.33 10.19
C ASN A 85 -19.90 13.19 11.25
N LYS A 86 -20.77 12.62 12.09
CA LYS A 86 -21.31 13.35 13.24
C LYS A 86 -20.20 13.80 14.18
N LYS A 87 -19.25 12.92 14.48
CA LYS A 87 -18.11 13.20 15.35
C LYS A 87 -17.11 14.18 14.72
N ILE A 88 -16.82 14.02 13.44
CA ILE A 88 -15.94 14.95 12.69
C ILE A 88 -16.57 16.36 12.66
N LYS A 89 -17.88 16.43 12.39
CA LYS A 89 -18.62 17.71 12.36
C LYS A 89 -18.60 18.44 13.71
N GLU A 90 -18.79 17.71 14.81
CA GLU A 90 -18.72 18.27 16.17
C GLU A 90 -17.34 18.87 16.50
N LYS A 91 -16.26 18.25 15.97
CA LYS A 91 -14.88 18.66 16.29
C LYS A 91 -14.31 19.71 15.34
N LEU A 92 -14.63 19.63 14.05
CA LEU A 92 -13.99 20.42 13.00
C LEU A 92 -14.99 21.19 12.10
N ASN A 93 -16.29 20.94 12.21
CA ASN A 93 -17.33 21.39 11.25
C ASN A 93 -17.03 20.92 9.80
N LEU A 94 -16.45 19.73 9.66
CA LEU A 94 -16.13 19.08 8.38
C LEU A 94 -16.96 17.81 8.20
N GLU A 95 -17.03 17.33 6.97
CA GLU A 95 -17.52 16.00 6.61
C GLU A 95 -16.46 15.27 5.80
N LEU A 96 -16.31 13.96 6.03
CA LEU A 96 -15.43 13.07 5.26
C LEU A 96 -16.25 12.33 4.19
N ASP A 97 -15.84 12.42 2.93
CA ASP A 97 -16.22 11.51 1.84
C ASP A 97 -15.06 10.52 1.61
N LEU A 98 -15.15 9.33 2.21
CA LEU A 98 -14.14 8.29 2.09
C LEU A 98 -14.43 7.38 0.89
N ASP A 99 -13.74 7.62 -0.23
CA ASP A 99 -13.87 6.86 -1.48
C ASP A 99 -12.92 5.66 -1.46
N ILE A 100 -13.46 4.45 -1.22
CA ILE A 100 -12.70 3.20 -1.20
C ILE A 100 -12.77 2.54 -2.57
N ILE A 101 -11.63 2.48 -3.25
CA ILE A 101 -11.51 2.01 -4.63
C ILE A 101 -10.77 0.67 -4.65
N PRO A 102 -11.25 -0.36 -5.41
CA PRO A 102 -10.56 -1.63 -5.51
C PRO A 102 -9.08 -1.48 -5.88
N GLN A 103 -8.21 -2.16 -5.14
CA GLN A 103 -6.75 -1.98 -5.27
C GLN A 103 -6.25 -2.20 -6.70
N GLY A 104 -6.83 -3.18 -7.44
CA GLY A 104 -6.46 -3.45 -8.83
C GLY A 104 -6.86 -2.34 -9.81
N GLU A 105 -7.80 -1.47 -9.44
CA GLU A 105 -8.29 -0.36 -10.26
C GLU A 105 -7.71 0.99 -9.82
N PHE A 106 -7.10 1.05 -8.65
CA PHE A 106 -6.71 2.29 -7.99
C PHE A 106 -5.75 3.14 -8.83
N ASN A 107 -4.70 2.55 -9.38
CA ASN A 107 -3.73 3.27 -10.23
C ASN A 107 -4.39 3.95 -11.42
N ASP A 108 -5.22 3.20 -12.16
CA ASP A 108 -5.86 3.71 -13.38
C ASP A 108 -6.89 4.79 -13.03
N ARG A 109 -7.64 4.60 -11.94
CA ARG A 109 -8.63 5.57 -11.46
C ARG A 109 -7.99 6.88 -11.03
N MET A 110 -6.91 6.83 -10.22
CA MET A 110 -6.21 8.04 -9.77
C MET A 110 -5.50 8.76 -10.92
N LYS A 111 -4.90 8.04 -11.84
CA LYS A 111 -4.29 8.61 -13.04
C LYS A 111 -5.32 9.32 -13.92
N LEU A 112 -6.50 8.71 -14.08
CA LEU A 112 -7.60 9.32 -14.83
C LEU A 112 -8.11 10.59 -14.14
N ALA A 113 -8.36 10.52 -12.83
CA ALA A 113 -8.84 11.65 -12.02
C ALA A 113 -7.87 12.84 -12.07
N SER A 114 -6.57 12.59 -11.88
CA SER A 114 -5.53 13.61 -11.98
C SER A 114 -5.46 14.23 -13.38
N THR A 115 -5.57 13.41 -14.44
CA THR A 115 -5.53 13.91 -15.83
C THR A 115 -6.78 14.71 -16.20
N ALA A 116 -7.94 14.32 -15.66
CA ALA A 116 -9.21 15.01 -15.89
C ALA A 116 -9.38 16.29 -15.04
N GLY A 117 -8.47 16.53 -14.09
CA GLY A 117 -8.59 17.64 -13.15
C GLY A 117 -9.76 17.44 -12.17
N GLU A 118 -10.12 16.18 -11.84
CA GLU A 118 -11.13 15.89 -10.84
C GLU A 118 -10.67 16.40 -9.47
N THR A 119 -11.57 17.03 -8.74
CA THR A 119 -11.31 17.50 -7.39
C THR A 119 -11.48 16.36 -6.39
N PHE A 120 -10.44 16.05 -5.66
CA PHE A 120 -10.39 15.29 -4.42
C PHE A 120 -9.30 15.92 -3.56
N ASP A 121 -9.36 15.75 -2.25
CA ASP A 121 -8.47 16.48 -1.34
C ASP A 121 -7.31 15.60 -0.90
N LEU A 122 -7.60 14.39 -0.44
CA LEU A 122 -6.64 13.44 0.09
C LEU A 122 -6.57 12.19 -0.78
N VAL A 123 -5.37 11.65 -0.94
CA VAL A 123 -5.17 10.40 -1.71
C VAL A 123 -4.05 9.55 -1.11
N PHE A 124 -4.30 8.23 -1.08
CA PHE A 124 -3.26 7.26 -0.79
C PHE A 124 -2.18 7.27 -1.87
N THR A 125 -0.92 7.26 -1.47
CA THR A 125 0.23 7.10 -2.35
C THR A 125 1.31 6.24 -1.68
N ALA A 126 2.11 5.55 -2.48
CA ALA A 126 3.15 4.65 -2.02
C ALA A 126 4.23 4.49 -3.11
N ASN A 127 5.30 3.75 -2.83
CA ASN A 127 6.27 3.37 -3.86
C ASN A 127 5.76 2.25 -4.80
N TRP A 128 4.71 1.51 -4.42
CA TRP A 128 4.20 0.34 -5.13
C TRP A 128 2.76 0.52 -5.67
N LEU A 129 2.01 1.54 -5.23
CA LEU A 129 0.64 1.83 -5.65
C LEU A 129 0.41 3.33 -5.69
N ASN A 130 -0.16 3.87 -6.77
CA ASN A 130 -0.28 5.31 -7.01
C ASN A 130 1.05 6.02 -6.74
N SER A 131 2.08 5.59 -7.46
CA SER A 131 3.49 5.87 -7.19
C SER A 131 3.74 7.34 -6.81
N PHE A 132 4.36 7.54 -5.64
CA PHE A 132 4.75 8.86 -5.15
C PHE A 132 5.66 9.57 -6.15
N ASP A 133 6.70 8.89 -6.63
CA ASP A 133 7.67 9.47 -7.57
C ASP A 133 7.03 9.85 -8.91
N GLU A 134 6.12 9.00 -9.44
CA GLU A 134 5.41 9.33 -10.67
C GLU A 134 4.48 10.53 -10.49
N ASN A 135 3.80 10.65 -9.37
CA ASN A 135 2.93 11.78 -9.07
C ASN A 135 3.74 13.06 -8.83
N MET A 136 4.88 12.98 -8.14
CA MET A 136 5.80 14.11 -7.99
C MET A 136 6.33 14.60 -9.34
N SER A 137 6.69 13.70 -10.25
CA SER A 137 7.16 14.07 -11.61
C SER A 137 6.11 14.80 -12.45
N ARG A 138 4.84 14.78 -12.04
CA ARG A 138 3.69 15.42 -12.70
C ARG A 138 3.12 16.59 -11.91
N ASP A 139 3.78 17.01 -10.84
CA ASP A 139 3.31 18.05 -9.93
C ASP A 139 1.87 17.80 -9.42
N ALA A 140 1.53 16.52 -9.12
CA ALA A 140 0.18 16.12 -8.75
C ALA A 140 -0.16 16.38 -7.28
N PHE A 141 0.84 16.61 -6.43
CA PHE A 141 0.68 16.82 -5.00
C PHE A 141 1.04 18.23 -4.58
N LEU A 142 0.32 18.75 -3.58
CA LEU A 142 0.56 20.04 -3.00
C LEU A 142 1.71 19.97 -1.97
N PRO A 143 2.65 20.93 -1.93
CA PRO A 143 3.57 21.05 -0.81
C PRO A 143 2.80 21.42 0.47
N ILE A 144 3.00 20.67 1.54
CA ILE A 144 2.22 20.76 2.78
C ILE A 144 3.06 21.11 4.02
N THR A 145 4.32 21.52 3.85
CA THR A 145 5.23 21.83 4.96
C THR A 145 4.62 22.84 5.93
N ASP A 146 4.14 23.99 5.41
CA ASP A 146 3.54 25.05 6.23
C ASP A 146 2.20 24.60 6.83
N LEU A 147 1.39 23.86 6.07
CA LEU A 147 0.10 23.35 6.54
C LEU A 147 0.27 22.35 7.71
N ILE A 148 1.28 21.47 7.65
CA ILE A 148 1.60 20.57 8.77
C ILE A 148 2.09 21.36 9.99
N ALA A 149 2.91 22.39 9.79
CA ALA A 149 3.39 23.22 10.88
C ALA A 149 2.25 24.00 11.59
N GLU A 150 1.18 24.33 10.88
CA GLU A 150 0.05 25.10 11.41
C GLU A 150 -1.10 24.21 11.91
N TYR A 151 -1.47 23.16 11.16
CA TYR A 151 -2.69 22.36 11.41
C TYR A 151 -2.42 20.88 11.72
N GLY A 152 -1.21 20.38 11.52
CA GLY A 152 -0.84 18.96 11.65
C GLY A 152 0.11 18.67 12.83
N GLN A 153 0.23 19.56 13.81
CA GLN A 153 1.25 19.48 14.87
C GLN A 153 1.14 18.24 15.73
N ASP A 154 -0.06 17.84 16.14
CA ASP A 154 -0.26 16.66 16.99
C ASP A 154 0.05 15.36 16.22
N MET A 155 -0.35 15.29 14.95
CA MET A 155 0.00 14.22 14.06
C MET A 155 1.52 14.11 13.89
N ALA A 156 2.20 15.23 13.60
CA ALA A 156 3.66 15.26 13.46
C ALA A 156 4.36 14.84 14.76
N ALA A 157 3.88 15.29 15.93
CA ALA A 157 4.42 14.93 17.24
C ALA A 157 4.21 13.42 17.59
N SER A 158 3.24 12.75 16.97
CA SER A 158 3.00 11.32 17.16
C SER A 158 4.02 10.43 16.44
N MET A 159 4.80 11.00 15.52
CA MET A 159 5.75 10.30 14.66
C MET A 159 7.19 10.54 15.11
N PRO A 160 8.12 9.61 14.80
CA PRO A 160 9.55 9.93 14.86
C PRO A 160 9.87 11.10 13.91
N ASP A 161 10.72 12.03 14.35
CA ASP A 161 11.09 13.23 13.59
C ASP A 161 11.53 12.93 12.14
N TRP A 162 12.19 11.78 11.96
CA TRP A 162 12.71 11.38 10.66
C TRP A 162 11.63 10.83 9.70
N LEU A 163 10.45 10.45 10.20
CA LEU A 163 9.46 9.77 9.35
C LEU A 163 8.84 10.73 8.32
N LEU A 164 8.59 11.96 8.70
CA LEU A 164 8.13 12.99 7.75
C LEU A 164 9.19 13.30 6.68
N ASP A 165 10.48 13.18 7.02
CA ASP A 165 11.55 13.50 6.07
C ASP A 165 11.57 12.59 4.84
N VAL A 166 11.00 11.37 4.91
CA VAL A 166 10.99 10.43 3.77
C VAL A 166 10.09 10.89 2.61
N ALA A 167 9.13 11.77 2.88
CA ALA A 167 8.22 12.33 1.89
C ALA A 167 8.57 13.77 1.47
N LYS A 168 9.79 14.22 1.81
CA LYS A 168 10.32 15.51 1.37
C LYS A 168 11.00 15.41 0.01
N VAL A 169 10.70 16.36 -0.85
CA VAL A 169 11.37 16.58 -2.13
C VAL A 169 11.84 18.04 -2.15
N ASP A 170 13.13 18.27 -2.40
CA ASP A 170 13.76 19.61 -2.40
C ASP A 170 13.50 20.41 -1.11
N GLY A 171 13.34 19.70 0.02
CA GLY A 171 13.12 20.30 1.34
C GLY A 171 11.66 20.53 1.71
N GLU A 172 10.72 20.39 0.78
CA GLU A 172 9.28 20.52 0.98
C GLU A 172 8.62 19.16 1.19
N LEU A 173 7.66 19.08 2.13
CA LEU A 173 6.88 17.87 2.41
C LEU A 173 5.68 17.78 1.47
N TYR A 174 5.46 16.61 0.85
CA TYR A 174 4.37 16.39 -0.12
C TYR A 174 3.39 15.29 0.29
N ALA A 175 3.71 14.49 1.30
CA ALA A 175 2.81 13.47 1.82
C ALA A 175 3.10 13.21 3.29
N VAL A 176 2.11 12.65 3.99
CA VAL A 176 2.25 12.19 5.38
C VAL A 176 2.33 10.67 5.37
N PRO A 177 3.42 10.06 5.87
CA PRO A 177 3.51 8.61 6.04
C PRO A 177 2.47 8.11 7.03
N ASN A 178 1.79 7.01 6.71
CA ASN A 178 0.92 6.33 7.67
C ASN A 178 1.79 5.65 8.73
N GLN A 179 1.47 5.87 9.99
CA GLN A 179 2.26 5.33 11.09
C GLN A 179 1.90 3.87 11.33
N GLN A 180 2.88 2.98 11.12
CA GLN A 180 2.74 1.53 11.21
C GLN A 180 4.10 0.86 11.43
N ILE A 181 4.18 -0.46 11.19
CA ILE A 181 5.49 -1.12 11.05
C ILE A 181 6.23 -0.54 9.84
N ILE A 182 7.43 -0.02 10.07
CA ILE A 182 8.29 0.58 9.05
C ILE A 182 9.56 -0.25 8.88
N ALA A 183 10.07 -0.78 9.99
CA ALA A 183 11.18 -1.68 9.97
C ALA A 183 10.81 -2.99 9.27
N ARG A 184 11.57 -3.37 8.26
CA ARG A 184 11.41 -4.63 7.57
C ARG A 184 12.19 -5.72 8.30
N GLN A 185 11.53 -6.81 8.56
CA GLN A 185 12.13 -8.02 9.13
C GLN A 185 11.56 -9.22 8.39
N MET A 186 12.41 -10.15 7.99
CA MET A 186 11.93 -11.36 7.35
C MET A 186 11.48 -12.38 8.39
N GLY A 187 10.46 -13.15 8.04
CA GLY A 187 9.96 -14.20 8.90
C GLY A 187 9.07 -15.19 8.18
N VAL A 188 8.71 -16.22 8.91
CA VAL A 188 7.78 -17.26 8.46
C VAL A 188 6.56 -17.29 9.35
N VAL A 189 5.39 -17.52 8.74
CA VAL A 189 4.19 -17.92 9.45
C VAL A 189 3.86 -19.36 9.08
N ILE A 190 3.64 -20.20 10.07
CA ILE A 190 3.57 -21.67 9.94
C ILE A 190 2.23 -22.13 10.47
N ARG A 191 1.58 -23.04 9.76
CA ARG A 191 0.40 -23.74 10.28
C ARG A 191 0.75 -24.46 11.57
N LYS A 192 0.06 -24.12 12.66
CA LYS A 192 0.34 -24.63 14.01
C LYS A 192 0.14 -26.15 14.09
N ASP A 193 -0.91 -26.68 13.46
CA ASP A 193 -1.17 -28.13 13.41
C ASP A 193 0.00 -28.93 12.80
N MET A 194 0.68 -28.36 11.80
CA MET A 194 1.84 -28.99 11.18
C MET A 194 3.12 -28.78 11.99
N ALA A 195 3.30 -27.58 12.57
CA ALA A 195 4.42 -27.31 13.45
C ALA A 195 4.44 -28.29 14.64
N GLU A 196 3.29 -28.52 15.28
CA GLU A 196 3.14 -29.49 16.36
C GLU A 196 3.34 -30.95 15.90
N LYS A 197 2.75 -31.31 14.76
CA LYS A 197 2.83 -32.68 14.19
C LYS A 197 4.25 -33.10 13.88
N TYR A 198 5.07 -32.18 13.35
CA TYR A 198 6.46 -32.47 12.94
C TYR A 198 7.50 -31.93 13.91
N GLY A 199 7.09 -31.42 15.07
CA GLY A 199 7.99 -31.00 16.13
C GLY A 199 8.88 -29.81 15.74
N PHE A 200 8.32 -28.84 15.01
CA PHE A 200 9.04 -27.65 14.61
C PHE A 200 9.51 -26.85 15.84
N ASN A 201 10.81 -26.55 15.89
CA ASN A 201 11.39 -25.76 16.97
C ASN A 201 11.62 -24.31 16.51
N MET A 202 10.84 -23.37 17.01
CA MET A 202 10.92 -21.94 16.70
C MET A 202 12.31 -21.36 17.01
N ASP A 203 12.96 -21.80 18.12
CA ASP A 203 14.27 -21.29 18.53
C ASP A 203 15.42 -21.71 17.58
N SER A 204 15.18 -22.68 16.69
CA SER A 204 16.18 -23.11 15.73
C SER A 204 16.35 -22.18 14.55
N MET A 205 15.36 -21.33 14.26
CA MET A 205 15.39 -20.40 13.14
C MET A 205 16.39 -19.27 13.36
N LYS A 206 17.46 -19.26 12.53
CA LYS A 206 18.48 -18.21 12.49
C LYS A 206 18.73 -17.71 11.07
N SER A 207 18.42 -18.53 10.08
CA SER A 207 18.44 -18.22 8.67
C SER A 207 17.27 -18.90 7.97
N ILE A 208 17.00 -18.53 6.73
CA ILE A 208 15.92 -19.16 5.95
C ILE A 208 16.18 -20.65 5.68
N HIS A 209 17.43 -21.09 5.66
CA HIS A 209 17.76 -22.51 5.48
C HIS A 209 17.34 -23.41 6.65
N ASP A 210 17.18 -22.84 7.84
CA ASP A 210 16.83 -23.62 9.03
C ASP A 210 15.40 -24.19 8.97
N ILE A 211 14.56 -23.71 8.02
CA ILE A 211 13.21 -24.27 7.79
C ILE A 211 13.23 -25.56 6.97
N GLU A 212 14.30 -25.85 6.24
CA GLU A 212 14.35 -26.95 5.27
C GLU A 212 14.03 -28.32 5.88
N PRO A 213 14.53 -28.71 7.07
CA PRO A 213 14.16 -29.99 7.68
C PRO A 213 12.66 -30.14 7.92
N PHE A 214 11.96 -29.02 8.19
CA PHE A 214 10.51 -29.01 8.34
C PHE A 214 9.80 -29.14 6.98
N LEU A 215 10.28 -28.46 5.94
CA LEU A 215 9.76 -28.58 4.58
C LEU A 215 9.93 -29.99 4.03
N ASP A 216 11.05 -30.67 4.34
CA ASP A 216 11.27 -32.08 3.99
C ASP A 216 10.18 -33.02 4.58
N GLU A 217 9.78 -32.78 5.83
CA GLU A 217 8.72 -33.59 6.45
C GLU A 217 7.36 -33.33 5.78
N ILE A 218 7.08 -32.09 5.33
CA ILE A 218 5.85 -31.77 4.60
C ILE A 218 5.83 -32.46 3.25
N VAL A 219 6.90 -32.34 2.45
CA VAL A 219 7.00 -33.03 1.13
C VAL A 219 6.78 -34.53 1.28
N LYS A 220 7.40 -35.14 2.28
CA LYS A 220 7.39 -36.60 2.48
C LYS A 220 6.04 -37.13 2.94
N ASN A 221 5.29 -36.37 3.74
CA ASN A 221 4.16 -36.92 4.50
C ASN A 221 2.81 -36.28 4.17
N GLU A 222 2.79 -35.12 3.49
CA GLU A 222 1.55 -34.39 3.19
C GLU A 222 1.21 -34.50 1.70
N SER A 223 -0.04 -34.74 1.38
CA SER A 223 -0.55 -34.70 0.01
C SER A 223 -1.52 -33.51 -0.15
N GLY A 224 -1.35 -32.75 -1.21
CA GLY A 224 -2.21 -31.60 -1.50
C GLY A 224 -1.93 -30.34 -0.65
N ILE A 225 -0.84 -30.36 0.12
CA ILE A 225 -0.29 -29.22 0.82
C ILE A 225 1.02 -28.81 0.13
N PHE A 226 1.16 -27.55 -0.18
CA PHE A 226 2.40 -26.96 -0.64
C PHE A 226 3.29 -26.66 0.57
N PRO A 227 4.57 -27.05 0.57
CA PRO A 227 5.46 -26.81 1.71
C PRO A 227 5.58 -25.32 2.04
N ILE A 228 5.87 -24.47 1.06
CA ILE A 228 6.05 -23.04 1.30
C ILE A 228 5.37 -22.15 0.24
N ASP A 229 4.76 -21.07 0.71
CA ASP A 229 4.33 -19.92 -0.10
C ASP A 229 5.44 -18.85 -0.03
N LYS A 230 6.30 -18.86 -1.05
CA LYS A 230 7.39 -17.87 -1.14
C LYS A 230 6.85 -16.57 -1.74
N ARG A 231 6.91 -15.48 -0.99
CA ARG A 231 6.43 -14.15 -1.40
C ARG A 231 7.54 -13.12 -1.58
N VAL A 232 8.71 -13.37 -1.00
CA VAL A 232 9.82 -12.43 -0.92
C VAL A 232 11.16 -13.13 -1.11
N GLU A 233 12.16 -12.39 -1.52
CA GLU A 233 13.54 -12.84 -1.70
C GLU A 233 14.30 -12.74 -0.37
N ALA A 234 14.01 -13.64 0.59
CA ALA A 234 14.54 -13.55 1.96
C ALA A 234 16.07 -13.54 2.01
N LEU A 235 16.73 -14.42 1.26
CA LEU A 235 18.20 -14.51 1.26
C LEU A 235 18.85 -13.25 0.65
N TYR A 236 18.21 -12.67 -0.39
CA TYR A 236 18.65 -11.37 -0.92
C TYR A 236 18.47 -10.28 0.14
N GLU A 237 17.32 -10.23 0.80
CA GLU A 237 17.02 -9.20 1.79
C GLU A 237 17.84 -9.32 3.08
N GLU A 238 18.38 -10.50 3.42
CA GLU A 238 19.36 -10.64 4.51
C GLU A 238 20.61 -9.78 4.24
N THR A 239 21.08 -9.73 3.01
CA THR A 239 22.40 -9.16 2.64
C THR A 239 22.28 -7.80 1.98
N TYR A 240 21.24 -7.57 1.19
CA TYR A 240 21.12 -6.41 0.33
C TYR A 240 19.84 -5.61 0.57
N GLU A 241 19.88 -4.34 0.23
CA GLU A 241 18.69 -3.53 -0.01
C GLU A 241 18.66 -3.01 -1.44
N THR A 242 17.48 -2.87 -2.01
CA THR A 242 17.29 -2.32 -3.36
C THR A 242 17.45 -0.81 -3.35
N VAL A 243 18.23 -0.29 -4.29
CA VAL A 243 18.43 1.13 -4.51
C VAL A 243 18.14 1.46 -5.96
N GLY A 244 16.94 2.02 -6.25
CA GLY A 244 16.57 2.42 -7.62
C GLY A 244 16.29 1.26 -8.59
N SER A 245 15.60 0.21 -8.17
CA SER A 245 15.07 -0.94 -8.94
C SER A 245 16.11 -1.92 -9.49
N TYR A 246 17.24 -1.47 -10.05
CA TYR A 246 18.25 -2.32 -10.68
C TYR A 246 19.65 -2.20 -10.07
N ALA A 247 19.75 -1.45 -8.98
CA ALA A 247 20.95 -1.39 -8.14
C ALA A 247 20.62 -1.90 -6.73
N SER A 248 21.61 -2.50 -6.08
CA SER A 248 21.52 -3.02 -4.73
C SER A 248 22.68 -2.50 -3.89
N MET A 249 22.42 -2.20 -2.62
CA MET A 249 23.46 -1.90 -1.66
C MET A 249 23.67 -3.11 -0.75
N ASN A 250 24.91 -3.54 -0.60
CA ASN A 250 25.29 -4.48 0.44
C ASN A 250 25.17 -3.78 1.81
N LYS A 251 24.33 -4.31 2.70
CA LYS A 251 24.02 -3.70 3.99
C LYS A 251 25.22 -3.58 4.93
N GLU A 252 26.20 -4.49 4.81
CA GLU A 252 27.39 -4.52 5.65
C GLU A 252 28.49 -3.58 5.12
N THR A 253 28.77 -3.65 3.80
CA THR A 253 29.88 -2.91 3.19
C THR A 253 29.52 -1.53 2.66
N GLY A 254 28.23 -1.31 2.37
CA GLY A 254 27.72 -0.10 1.71
C GLY A 254 28.04 -0.04 0.20
N GLU A 255 28.54 -1.13 -0.38
CA GLU A 255 28.85 -1.22 -1.80
C GLU A 255 27.58 -1.27 -2.64
N ILE A 256 27.53 -0.47 -3.71
CA ILE A 256 26.45 -0.49 -4.69
C ILE A 256 26.85 -1.36 -5.86
N LEU A 257 26.03 -2.34 -6.19
CA LEU A 257 26.26 -3.30 -7.28
C LEU A 257 24.99 -3.53 -8.09
N PRO A 258 25.12 -4.11 -9.31
CA PRO A 258 23.97 -4.50 -10.12
C PRO A 258 23.05 -5.47 -9.37
N TYR A 259 21.73 -5.24 -9.45
CA TYR A 259 20.75 -6.18 -8.88
C TYR A 259 20.93 -7.60 -9.42
N SER A 260 21.28 -7.74 -10.71
CA SER A 260 21.54 -9.03 -11.35
C SER A 260 22.70 -9.82 -10.73
N GLU A 261 23.61 -9.15 -10.05
CA GLU A 261 24.69 -9.79 -9.27
C GLU A 261 24.21 -10.11 -7.85
N ALA A 262 23.55 -9.16 -7.19
CA ALA A 262 23.08 -9.30 -5.81
C ALA A 262 22.06 -10.43 -5.62
N ILE A 263 21.22 -10.71 -6.62
CA ILE A 263 20.12 -11.69 -6.54
C ILE A 263 20.56 -13.14 -6.77
N THR A 264 21.81 -13.40 -7.14
CA THR A 264 22.25 -14.72 -7.62
C THR A 264 22.10 -15.85 -6.60
N ASP A 265 22.40 -15.61 -5.34
CA ASP A 265 22.28 -16.62 -4.28
C ASP A 265 20.80 -16.94 -4.01
N GLN A 266 19.92 -15.94 -4.11
CA GLN A 266 18.48 -16.17 -4.06
C GLN A 266 17.99 -17.02 -5.25
N MET A 267 18.50 -16.78 -6.47
CA MET A 267 18.13 -17.58 -7.64
C MET A 267 18.57 -19.05 -7.47
N ARG A 268 19.74 -19.29 -6.89
CA ARG A 268 20.23 -20.64 -6.56
C ARG A 268 19.33 -21.32 -5.55
N LEU A 269 18.96 -20.62 -4.47
CA LEU A 269 18.04 -21.11 -3.45
C LEU A 269 16.66 -21.44 -4.05
N ASP A 270 16.12 -20.57 -4.90
CA ASP A 270 14.85 -20.76 -5.58
C ASP A 270 14.85 -22.03 -6.43
N ASN A 271 15.92 -22.25 -7.21
CA ASN A 271 16.08 -23.46 -8.02
C ASN A 271 16.22 -24.71 -7.15
N GLU A 272 17.05 -24.67 -6.12
CA GLU A 272 17.23 -25.78 -5.18
C GLU A 272 15.90 -26.15 -4.51
N TRP A 273 15.16 -25.19 -4.00
CA TRP A 273 13.88 -25.43 -3.36
C TRP A 273 12.81 -25.95 -4.31
N TYR A 274 12.85 -25.53 -5.57
CA TYR A 274 11.97 -26.10 -6.61
C TYR A 274 12.33 -27.56 -6.88
N GLN A 275 13.62 -27.91 -7.00
CA GLN A 275 14.08 -29.29 -7.20
C GLN A 275 13.78 -30.21 -6.00
N LYS A 276 13.73 -29.66 -4.79
CA LYS A 276 13.32 -30.35 -3.55
C LYS A 276 11.80 -30.43 -3.37
N GLU A 277 11.03 -29.94 -4.34
CA GLU A 277 9.55 -29.91 -4.27
C GLU A 277 8.99 -29.05 -3.10
N TYR A 278 9.79 -28.15 -2.52
CA TYR A 278 9.29 -27.21 -1.51
C TYR A 278 8.38 -26.17 -2.12
N ILE A 279 8.66 -25.77 -3.35
CA ILE A 279 7.88 -24.82 -4.14
C ILE A 279 7.01 -25.58 -5.14
N ARG A 280 5.79 -25.13 -5.34
CA ARG A 280 4.82 -25.75 -6.25
C ARG A 280 5.38 -25.89 -7.68
N GLU A 281 5.05 -26.99 -8.36
CA GLU A 281 5.59 -27.31 -9.70
C GLU A 281 5.19 -26.32 -10.80
N ASP A 282 4.05 -25.65 -10.66
CA ASP A 282 3.50 -24.71 -11.63
C ASP A 282 3.86 -23.22 -11.34
N ILE A 283 4.81 -22.97 -10.42
CA ILE A 283 5.20 -21.63 -9.97
C ILE A 283 5.52 -20.66 -11.11
N ALA A 284 6.13 -21.15 -12.19
CA ALA A 284 6.51 -20.34 -13.34
C ALA A 284 5.30 -19.73 -14.07
N THR A 285 4.11 -20.29 -13.93
CA THR A 285 2.87 -19.90 -14.63
C THR A 285 1.79 -19.36 -13.71
N VAL A 286 1.95 -19.51 -12.39
CA VAL A 286 0.98 -19.01 -11.41
C VAL A 286 1.08 -17.49 -11.30
N THR A 287 -0.01 -16.81 -11.60
CA THR A 287 -0.14 -15.35 -11.47
C THR A 287 -0.89 -14.95 -10.21
N ASP A 288 -1.72 -15.86 -9.65
CA ASP A 288 -2.49 -15.66 -8.43
C ASP A 288 -2.61 -16.96 -7.64
N ASN A 289 -2.25 -16.93 -6.36
CA ASN A 289 -2.35 -18.06 -5.43
C ASN A 289 -3.40 -17.84 -4.32
N SER A 290 -4.20 -16.78 -4.41
CA SER A 290 -5.17 -16.37 -3.36
C SER A 290 -6.12 -17.49 -2.97
N ALA A 291 -6.58 -18.31 -3.94
CA ALA A 291 -7.48 -19.43 -3.69
C ALA A 291 -6.81 -20.52 -2.85
N ASP A 292 -5.54 -20.83 -3.11
CA ASP A 292 -4.77 -21.83 -2.37
C ASP A 292 -4.42 -21.32 -0.95
N VAL A 293 -4.09 -20.03 -0.82
CA VAL A 293 -3.90 -19.36 0.47
C VAL A 293 -5.19 -19.43 1.29
N LYS A 294 -6.32 -19.02 0.71
CA LYS A 294 -7.64 -19.06 1.38
C LYS A 294 -8.08 -20.49 1.76
N ALA A 295 -7.64 -21.49 0.99
CA ALA A 295 -7.89 -22.89 1.28
C ALA A 295 -6.88 -23.51 2.26
N ASN A 296 -5.98 -22.72 2.85
CA ASN A 296 -4.93 -23.15 3.79
C ASN A 296 -4.02 -24.27 3.21
N ARG A 297 -3.73 -24.19 1.91
CA ARG A 297 -2.93 -25.22 1.21
C ARG A 297 -1.42 -25.05 1.39
N TYR A 298 -0.95 -23.99 2.02
CA TYR A 298 0.45 -23.79 2.33
C TYR A 298 0.74 -24.11 3.80
N ALA A 299 1.80 -24.90 4.05
CA ALA A 299 2.26 -25.19 5.42
C ALA A 299 2.98 -24.00 6.02
N VAL A 300 3.78 -23.29 5.20
CA VAL A 300 4.56 -22.12 5.55
C VAL A 300 4.27 -20.99 4.59
N SER A 301 4.20 -19.75 5.08
CA SER A 301 4.27 -18.55 4.26
C SER A 301 5.48 -17.71 4.69
N LEU A 302 6.31 -17.33 3.72
CA LEU A 302 7.48 -16.48 3.89
C LEU A 302 7.14 -15.04 3.48
N SER A 303 7.28 -14.09 4.39
CA SER A 303 6.97 -12.67 4.12
C SER A 303 7.63 -11.75 5.15
N SER A 304 7.39 -10.44 5.03
CA SER A 304 7.78 -9.48 6.05
C SER A 304 7.07 -9.79 7.36
N TYR A 305 7.84 -9.98 8.40
CA TYR A 305 7.39 -10.23 9.77
C TYR A 305 7.01 -8.94 10.47
N LYS A 306 6.04 -9.03 11.35
CA LYS A 306 5.70 -7.99 12.34
C LYS A 306 5.14 -8.65 13.61
N PRO A 307 5.24 -8.01 14.78
CA PRO A 307 4.56 -8.47 15.97
C PRO A 307 3.06 -8.71 15.72
N GLY A 308 2.50 -9.82 16.27
CA GLY A 308 1.08 -10.19 16.11
C GLY A 308 0.69 -10.72 14.72
N TRP A 309 1.66 -11.04 13.87
CA TRP A 309 1.40 -11.51 12.51
C TRP A 309 0.64 -12.83 12.48
N SER A 310 1.00 -13.78 13.36
CA SER A 310 0.27 -15.06 13.49
C SER A 310 -1.20 -14.87 13.88
N ALA A 311 -1.51 -13.93 14.76
CA ALA A 311 -2.89 -13.62 15.14
C ALA A 311 -3.70 -13.05 13.96
N GLU A 312 -3.14 -12.11 13.23
CA GLU A 312 -3.79 -11.58 12.01
C GLU A 312 -3.99 -12.66 10.96
N TYR A 313 -2.98 -13.54 10.79
CA TYR A 313 -3.06 -14.64 9.83
C TYR A 313 -4.13 -15.66 10.25
N THR A 314 -4.19 -16.01 11.54
CA THR A 314 -5.20 -16.88 12.16
C THR A 314 -6.61 -16.34 11.94
N ASN A 315 -6.84 -15.06 12.22
CA ASN A 315 -8.14 -14.42 12.04
C ASN A 315 -8.59 -14.41 10.57
N ARG A 316 -7.64 -14.15 9.65
CA ARG A 316 -7.95 -14.14 8.22
C ARG A 316 -8.21 -15.52 7.64
N GLN A 317 -7.52 -16.55 8.11
CA GLN A 317 -7.55 -17.91 7.56
C GLN A 317 -8.50 -18.85 8.29
N GLY A 318 -8.95 -18.49 9.48
CA GLY A 318 -9.83 -19.33 10.30
C GLY A 318 -9.17 -20.61 10.84
N MET A 319 -7.83 -20.62 10.93
CA MET A 319 -7.04 -21.74 11.49
C MET A 319 -5.80 -21.18 12.19
N GLU A 320 -5.31 -21.87 13.22
CA GLU A 320 -4.19 -21.40 14.03
C GLU A 320 -2.85 -21.44 13.30
N TYR A 321 -2.09 -20.37 13.45
CA TYR A 321 -0.73 -20.19 12.94
C TYR A 321 0.21 -19.76 14.07
N ILE A 322 1.50 -20.03 13.90
CA ILE A 322 2.60 -19.46 14.67
C ILE A 322 3.48 -18.65 13.74
N ASP A 323 4.23 -17.69 14.27
CA ASP A 323 5.16 -16.87 13.50
C ASP A 323 6.56 -16.87 14.12
N VAL A 324 7.58 -16.74 13.28
CA VAL A 324 8.99 -16.70 13.70
C VAL A 324 9.75 -15.70 12.85
N PRO A 325 10.39 -14.68 13.44
CA PRO A 325 11.36 -13.85 12.73
C PRO A 325 12.61 -14.64 12.39
N ILE A 326 13.24 -14.33 11.24
CA ILE A 326 14.46 -14.99 10.78
C ILE A 326 15.69 -14.13 11.08
N GLU A 327 15.60 -12.83 10.82
CA GLU A 327 16.72 -11.89 10.91
C GLU A 327 16.38 -10.65 11.74
N GLY A 328 17.37 -9.77 11.90
CA GLY A 328 17.17 -8.47 12.55
C GLY A 328 16.34 -7.51 11.69
N ALA A 329 15.61 -6.60 12.35
CA ALA A 329 14.84 -5.58 11.66
C ALA A 329 15.73 -4.53 10.99
N TYR A 330 15.30 -4.05 9.81
CA TYR A 330 16.05 -3.09 9.00
C TYR A 330 15.14 -1.98 8.47
N VAL A 331 15.58 -0.73 8.60
CA VAL A 331 14.93 0.44 7.98
C VAL A 331 15.74 0.84 6.76
N GLY A 332 15.22 0.54 5.58
CA GLY A 332 15.88 0.81 4.29
C GLY A 332 15.92 2.28 3.90
N ALA A 333 16.54 2.57 2.78
CA ALA A 333 16.68 3.92 2.22
C ALA A 333 15.34 4.64 2.04
N VAL A 334 14.35 3.91 1.56
CA VAL A 334 13.01 4.42 1.24
C VAL A 334 11.93 3.90 2.20
N SER A 335 12.31 3.33 3.35
CA SER A 335 11.33 2.90 4.34
C SER A 335 10.52 4.07 4.88
N GLY A 336 9.20 3.89 4.95
CA GLY A 336 8.23 4.92 5.34
C GLY A 336 7.40 5.46 4.17
N ILE A 337 7.84 5.25 2.91
CA ILE A 337 7.05 5.63 1.72
C ILE A 337 6.16 4.50 1.20
N GLU A 338 6.10 3.38 1.91
CA GLU A 338 5.25 2.24 1.53
C GLU A 338 3.76 2.53 1.68
N THR A 339 3.42 3.51 2.52
CA THR A 339 2.05 3.97 2.71
C THR A 339 2.03 5.41 3.17
N MET A 340 1.47 6.28 2.37
CA MET A 340 1.39 7.71 2.66
C MET A 340 0.03 8.26 2.23
N THR A 341 -0.31 9.43 2.75
CA THR A 341 -1.44 10.24 2.29
C THR A 341 -0.93 11.58 1.81
N ALA A 342 -1.24 11.93 0.57
CA ALA A 342 -0.89 13.22 -0.04
C ALA A 342 -2.12 14.11 -0.20
N VAL A 343 -1.90 15.42 -0.25
CA VAL A 343 -2.92 16.40 -0.64
C VAL A 343 -2.83 16.65 -2.14
N ASN A 344 -3.96 16.57 -2.83
CA ASN A 344 -4.04 16.82 -4.27
C ASN A 344 -3.71 18.29 -4.57
N VAL A 345 -2.91 18.54 -5.59
CA VAL A 345 -2.56 19.92 -6.02
C VAL A 345 -3.80 20.74 -6.41
N ASN A 346 -4.90 20.10 -6.82
CA ASN A 346 -6.17 20.74 -7.17
C ASN A 346 -7.18 20.79 -6.01
N SER A 347 -6.79 20.45 -4.78
CA SER A 347 -7.68 20.58 -3.62
C SER A 347 -8.07 22.04 -3.41
N GLU A 348 -9.37 22.26 -3.23
CA GLU A 348 -9.92 23.58 -2.89
C GLU A 348 -9.90 23.83 -1.36
N HIS A 349 -9.61 22.76 -0.57
CA HIS A 349 -9.67 22.76 0.89
C HIS A 349 -8.43 22.13 1.55
N PRO A 350 -7.19 22.54 1.18
CA PRO A 350 -5.98 21.91 1.68
C PRO A 350 -5.76 22.05 3.19
N GLU A 351 -6.19 23.18 3.80
CA GLU A 351 -6.11 23.39 5.25
C GLU A 351 -7.04 22.43 6.00
N GLU A 352 -8.29 22.32 5.54
CA GLU A 352 -9.30 21.41 6.10
C GLU A 352 -8.90 19.96 5.92
N ALA A 353 -8.28 19.60 4.80
CA ALA A 353 -7.74 18.28 4.54
C ALA A 353 -6.66 17.91 5.56
N VAL A 354 -5.73 18.83 5.88
CA VAL A 354 -4.70 18.58 6.89
C VAL A 354 -5.29 18.55 8.30
N LYS A 355 -6.29 19.38 8.64
CA LYS A 355 -7.01 19.32 9.92
C LYS A 355 -7.70 17.97 10.11
N LEU A 356 -8.35 17.47 9.07
CA LEU A 356 -8.99 16.14 9.08
C LEU A 356 -7.94 15.02 9.23
N LEU A 357 -6.82 15.09 8.52
CA LEU A 357 -5.72 14.16 8.66
C LEU A 357 -5.19 14.12 10.09
N ASN A 358 -4.92 15.31 10.67
CA ASN A 358 -4.47 15.42 12.05
C ASN A 358 -5.46 14.76 13.03
N LEU A 359 -6.77 14.96 12.82
CA LEU A 359 -7.81 14.33 13.65
C LEU A 359 -7.76 12.80 13.52
N VAL A 360 -7.72 12.24 12.31
CA VAL A 360 -7.70 10.78 12.10
C VAL A 360 -6.43 10.14 12.67
N TYR A 361 -5.30 10.84 12.67
CA TYR A 361 -4.05 10.35 13.27
C TYR A 361 -4.03 10.36 14.79
N THR A 362 -4.85 11.18 15.44
CA THR A 362 -4.74 11.44 16.89
C THR A 362 -5.97 11.01 17.69
N ASP A 363 -7.13 10.97 17.06
CA ASP A 363 -8.38 10.56 17.70
C ASP A 363 -8.63 9.06 17.56
N LYS A 364 -8.42 8.34 18.67
CA LYS A 364 -8.57 6.87 18.71
C LYS A 364 -10.00 6.41 18.43
N GLU A 365 -11.01 7.19 18.84
CA GLU A 365 -12.41 6.80 18.66
C GLU A 365 -12.79 6.85 17.17
N ILE A 366 -12.53 7.98 16.51
CA ILE A 366 -12.79 8.15 15.08
C ILE A 366 -11.99 7.13 14.26
N PHE A 367 -10.70 6.94 14.58
CA PHE A 367 -9.85 5.98 13.89
C PHE A 367 -10.40 4.55 13.98
N ASN A 368 -10.79 4.10 15.18
CA ASN A 368 -11.28 2.75 15.38
C ASN A 368 -12.69 2.54 14.80
N GLU A 369 -13.53 3.57 14.76
CA GLU A 369 -14.82 3.48 14.09
C GLU A 369 -14.68 3.36 12.57
N LEU A 370 -13.72 4.08 11.97
CA LEU A 370 -13.35 3.88 10.57
C LEU A 370 -12.82 2.46 10.28
N LEU A 371 -12.25 1.77 11.28
CA LEU A 371 -11.75 0.41 11.12
C LEU A 371 -12.80 -0.66 11.40
N PHE A 372 -13.56 -0.54 12.46
CA PHE A 372 -14.43 -1.61 12.98
C PHE A 372 -15.90 -1.33 12.80
N GLY A 373 -16.30 -0.08 12.48
CA GLY A 373 -17.68 0.35 12.33
C GLY A 373 -18.39 0.62 13.66
N LEU A 374 -19.66 0.24 13.75
CA LEU A 374 -20.56 0.59 14.86
C LEU A 374 -20.54 -0.52 15.92
N GLU A 375 -20.33 -0.14 17.19
CA GLU A 375 -20.38 -1.05 18.34
C GLU A 375 -21.75 -1.74 18.46
N GLY A 376 -21.73 -3.04 18.77
CA GLY A 376 -22.92 -3.88 18.88
C GLY A 376 -23.53 -4.29 17.53
N THR A 377 -23.10 -3.68 16.43
CA THR A 377 -23.55 -4.02 15.06
C THR A 377 -22.47 -4.75 14.30
N HIS A 378 -21.26 -4.17 14.25
CA HIS A 378 -20.15 -4.69 13.47
C HIS A 378 -19.06 -5.33 14.35
N TYR A 379 -18.91 -4.87 15.57
CA TYR A 379 -18.01 -5.41 16.57
C TYR A 379 -18.62 -5.31 17.98
N ASN A 380 -18.05 -6.07 18.91
CA ASN A 380 -18.30 -5.96 20.34
C ASN A 380 -17.01 -5.64 21.06
N VAL A 381 -17.07 -4.77 22.08
CA VAL A 381 -15.95 -4.55 23.00
C VAL A 381 -15.86 -5.75 23.95
N VAL A 382 -14.71 -6.40 23.99
CA VAL A 382 -14.43 -7.58 24.85
C VAL A 382 -13.77 -7.15 26.15
N SER A 383 -12.84 -6.21 26.06
CA SER A 383 -12.17 -5.58 27.20
C SER A 383 -11.60 -4.22 26.76
N GLU A 384 -10.93 -3.51 27.66
CA GLU A 384 -10.30 -2.24 27.29
C GLU A 384 -9.37 -2.43 26.07
N ASN A 385 -9.64 -1.66 25.01
CA ASN A 385 -8.94 -1.70 23.71
C ASN A 385 -8.98 -3.06 22.96
N HIS A 386 -9.81 -4.02 23.36
CA HIS A 386 -9.99 -5.28 22.63
C HIS A 386 -11.39 -5.39 22.04
N VAL A 387 -11.46 -5.79 20.77
CA VAL A 387 -12.71 -5.96 20.06
C VAL A 387 -12.82 -7.36 19.44
N GLU A 388 -14.04 -7.83 19.30
CA GLU A 388 -14.39 -9.01 18.53
C GLU A 388 -15.34 -8.62 17.41
N VAL A 389 -14.98 -8.93 16.19
CA VAL A 389 -15.83 -8.66 15.02
C VAL A 389 -17.05 -9.58 15.06
N VAL A 390 -18.23 -9.03 14.86
CA VAL A 390 -19.47 -9.83 14.78
C VAL A 390 -19.36 -10.79 13.58
N PRO A 391 -19.68 -12.08 13.75
CA PRO A 391 -19.69 -13.02 12.64
C PRO A 391 -20.54 -12.52 11.47
N ASP A 392 -20.04 -12.65 10.24
CA ASP A 392 -20.68 -12.16 9.01
C ASP A 392 -20.98 -10.65 9.01
N SER A 393 -20.21 -9.87 9.75
CA SER A 393 -20.33 -8.42 9.81
C SER A 393 -20.30 -7.78 8.42
N ALA A 394 -21.20 -6.86 8.17
CA ALA A 394 -21.27 -6.09 6.92
C ALA A 394 -20.21 -4.97 6.83
N TYR A 395 -19.42 -4.79 7.90
CA TYR A 395 -18.29 -3.85 7.95
C TYR A 395 -17.16 -4.38 8.83
N ASN A 396 -15.97 -4.47 8.25
CA ASN A 396 -14.72 -4.74 8.97
C ASN A 396 -13.54 -4.29 8.11
N PHE A 397 -12.94 -3.17 8.45
CA PHE A 397 -11.75 -2.64 7.79
C PHE A 397 -10.48 -2.80 8.66
N GLY A 398 -10.57 -3.47 9.82
CA GLY A 398 -9.51 -3.58 10.82
C GLY A 398 -8.17 -4.10 10.28
N SER A 399 -8.18 -5.10 9.39
CA SER A 399 -6.96 -5.60 8.75
C SER A 399 -6.31 -4.62 7.76
N ASN A 400 -6.95 -3.47 7.50
CA ASN A 400 -6.48 -2.42 6.60
C ASN A 400 -6.03 -1.15 7.35
N ALA A 401 -5.88 -1.21 8.67
CA ALA A 401 -5.47 -0.08 9.51
C ALA A 401 -4.16 0.61 9.04
N TRP A 402 -3.29 -0.13 8.36
CA TRP A 402 -2.04 0.37 7.78
C TRP A 402 -2.23 1.37 6.63
N ARG A 403 -3.44 1.45 6.05
CA ARG A 403 -3.74 2.30 4.88
C ARG A 403 -4.09 3.73 5.22
N ILE A 404 -4.45 4.00 6.46
CA ILE A 404 -4.88 5.33 6.93
C ILE A 404 -4.26 5.65 8.29
N GLY A 405 -3.96 6.90 8.55
CA GLY A 405 -3.67 7.41 9.86
C GLY A 405 -2.55 6.72 10.63
N ASN A 406 -2.82 6.45 11.90
CA ASN A 406 -1.88 5.87 12.85
C ASN A 406 -2.37 4.51 13.35
N GLN A 407 -1.80 3.42 12.80
CA GLN A 407 -2.16 2.05 13.17
C GLN A 407 -1.94 1.76 14.67
N PHE A 408 -1.07 2.48 15.36
CA PHE A 408 -0.81 2.28 16.79
C PHE A 408 -1.98 2.75 17.67
N ASN A 409 -2.97 3.41 17.09
CA ASN A 409 -4.24 3.72 17.74
C ASN A 409 -5.28 2.59 17.63
N ALA A 410 -5.04 1.58 16.76
CA ALA A 410 -6.02 0.52 16.54
C ALA A 410 -6.25 -0.31 17.81
N TRP A 411 -7.50 -0.67 18.06
CA TRP A 411 -7.84 -1.66 19.06
C TRP A 411 -7.34 -3.05 18.66
N TYR A 412 -7.12 -3.90 19.64
CA TYR A 412 -6.64 -5.26 19.44
C TYR A 412 -7.77 -6.18 18.95
N MET A 413 -7.45 -6.96 17.93
CA MET A 413 -8.30 -8.03 17.41
C MET A 413 -8.08 -9.33 18.19
N PRO A 414 -8.97 -10.34 18.05
CA PRO A 414 -8.79 -11.64 18.70
C PRO A 414 -7.40 -12.21 18.47
N GLY A 415 -6.77 -12.70 19.54
CA GLY A 415 -5.41 -13.27 19.50
C GLY A 415 -4.26 -12.26 19.50
N GLN A 416 -4.55 -10.97 19.37
CA GLN A 416 -3.56 -9.91 19.60
C GLN A 416 -3.48 -9.61 21.10
N GLU A 417 -2.27 -9.46 21.60
CA GLU A 417 -2.00 -9.21 23.01
C GLU A 417 -1.73 -7.73 23.30
N ASP A 418 -1.99 -7.31 24.54
CA ASP A 418 -1.57 -6.00 25.02
C ASP A 418 -0.08 -5.79 24.81
N GLY A 419 0.30 -4.58 24.38
CA GLY A 419 1.69 -4.26 24.09
C GLY A 419 2.14 -4.55 22.66
N LEU A 420 1.24 -5.03 21.78
CA LEU A 420 1.53 -5.27 20.36
C LEU A 420 2.06 -4.02 19.67
N TRP A 421 1.41 -2.88 19.89
CA TRP A 421 1.79 -1.62 19.24
C TRP A 421 3.09 -1.07 19.80
N GLU A 422 3.32 -1.21 21.09
CA GLU A 422 4.58 -0.88 21.75
C GLU A 422 5.73 -1.77 21.26
N ALA A 423 5.46 -3.06 21.04
CA ALA A 423 6.44 -3.98 20.46
C ALA A 423 6.77 -3.60 18.99
N THR A 424 5.77 -3.16 18.22
CA THR A 424 5.94 -2.71 16.84
C THR A 424 6.73 -1.39 16.77
N ASP A 425 6.40 -0.42 17.62
CA ASP A 425 7.15 0.83 17.74
C ASP A 425 8.60 0.59 18.17
N LYS A 426 8.79 -0.31 19.14
CA LYS A 426 10.12 -0.75 19.58
C LYS A 426 10.92 -1.37 18.44
N LEU A 427 10.30 -2.24 17.62
CA LEU A 427 10.94 -2.85 16.46
C LEU A 427 11.40 -1.77 15.46
N ASN A 428 10.56 -0.77 15.20
CA ASN A 428 10.90 0.37 14.37
C ASN A 428 12.11 1.17 14.90
N LYS A 429 12.19 1.36 16.23
CA LYS A 429 13.23 2.16 16.90
C LYS A 429 14.56 1.42 17.04
N GLU A 430 14.53 0.09 17.22
CA GLU A 430 15.72 -0.74 17.43
C GLU A 430 16.30 -1.31 16.13
N ALA A 431 15.59 -1.15 15.01
CA ALA A 431 16.04 -1.63 13.70
C ALA A 431 17.35 -1.00 13.26
N THR A 432 18.18 -1.78 12.56
CA THR A 432 19.34 -1.24 11.85
C THR A 432 18.89 -0.30 10.75
N VAL A 433 19.46 0.89 10.70
CA VAL A 433 19.06 1.93 9.72
C VAL A 433 20.04 1.99 8.57
N SER A 434 19.53 2.00 7.35
CA SER A 434 20.33 2.18 6.13
C SER A 434 21.16 3.47 6.18
N SER A 435 22.38 3.37 5.71
CA SER A 435 23.25 4.54 5.49
C SER A 435 22.73 5.46 4.37
N LEU A 436 21.82 4.94 3.54
CA LEU A 436 21.16 5.68 2.46
C LEU A 436 19.77 6.19 2.83
N ARG A 437 19.39 6.14 4.10
CA ARG A 437 18.06 6.59 4.53
C ARG A 437 17.79 8.04 4.11
N GLY A 438 16.66 8.23 3.40
CA GLY A 438 16.26 9.50 2.81
C GLY A 438 16.89 9.80 1.45
N PHE A 439 17.62 8.83 0.88
CA PHE A 439 18.05 8.90 -0.51
C PHE A 439 16.94 8.35 -1.42
N THR A 440 16.57 9.11 -2.44
CA THR A 440 15.65 8.70 -3.50
C THR A 440 16.35 8.81 -4.84
N PHE A 441 16.34 7.72 -5.62
CA PHE A 441 16.95 7.68 -6.94
C PHE A 441 16.05 8.34 -7.98
N ASN A 442 16.58 9.33 -8.70
CA ASN A 442 15.92 9.96 -9.84
C ASN A 442 16.37 9.29 -11.15
N GLN A 443 15.47 8.56 -11.79
CA GLN A 443 15.75 7.79 -13.01
C GLN A 443 15.73 8.60 -14.32
N SER A 444 15.50 9.92 -14.27
CA SER A 444 15.30 10.76 -15.46
C SER A 444 16.46 10.67 -16.48
N ASN A 445 17.68 10.46 -16.00
CA ASN A 445 18.87 10.39 -16.87
C ASN A 445 19.08 9.01 -17.51
N VAL A 446 18.37 7.96 -17.05
CA VAL A 446 18.58 6.56 -17.47
C VAL A 446 17.27 5.86 -17.85
N GLN A 447 16.25 6.61 -18.26
CA GLN A 447 14.92 6.08 -18.60
C GLN A 447 14.95 5.03 -19.73
N ALA A 448 15.84 5.17 -20.69
CA ALA A 448 15.98 4.23 -21.79
C ALA A 448 16.54 2.87 -21.31
N GLU A 449 17.55 2.91 -20.48
CA GLU A 449 18.15 1.72 -19.84
C GLU A 449 17.13 1.06 -18.91
N MET A 450 16.42 1.83 -18.09
CA MET A 450 15.37 1.32 -17.20
C MET A 450 14.29 0.56 -17.97
N ALA A 451 13.86 1.07 -19.13
CA ALA A 451 12.88 0.39 -19.97
C ALA A 451 13.43 -0.93 -20.58
N GLN A 452 14.71 -0.96 -20.98
CA GLN A 452 15.35 -2.17 -21.51
C GLN A 452 15.54 -3.22 -20.42
N LEU A 453 15.99 -2.80 -19.23
CA LEU A 453 16.14 -3.67 -18.05
C LEU A 453 14.80 -4.28 -17.64
N ALA A 454 13.71 -3.50 -17.66
CA ALA A 454 12.38 -3.99 -17.36
C ALA A 454 11.93 -5.08 -18.36
N ALA A 455 12.28 -4.94 -19.65
CA ALA A 455 11.98 -5.97 -20.64
C ALA A 455 12.75 -7.26 -20.39
N VAL A 456 14.05 -7.17 -20.05
CA VAL A 456 14.87 -8.35 -19.68
C VAL A 456 14.31 -9.00 -18.42
N ALA A 457 14.04 -8.22 -17.36
CA ALA A 457 13.48 -8.75 -16.12
C ALA A 457 12.14 -9.49 -16.34
N ALA A 458 11.30 -8.98 -17.23
CA ALA A 458 10.04 -9.64 -17.59
C ALA A 458 10.26 -10.96 -18.37
N GLU A 459 11.26 -11.03 -19.25
CA GLU A 459 11.61 -12.23 -20.00
C GLU A 459 12.12 -13.35 -19.09
N TYR A 460 12.93 -13.01 -18.08
CA TYR A 460 13.56 -13.97 -17.17
C TYR A 460 12.73 -14.26 -15.90
N LYS A 461 11.59 -13.60 -15.74
CA LYS A 461 10.74 -13.73 -14.56
C LYS A 461 10.39 -15.20 -14.28
N ASN A 462 10.67 -15.65 -13.06
CA ASN A 462 10.42 -17.01 -12.56
C ASN A 462 11.18 -18.13 -13.31
N GLY A 463 12.03 -17.83 -14.28
CA GLY A 463 12.78 -18.84 -15.04
C GLY A 463 13.79 -19.60 -14.19
N GLN A 464 14.32 -18.99 -13.12
CA GLN A 464 15.24 -19.62 -12.18
C GLN A 464 14.69 -20.89 -11.54
N PHE A 465 13.38 -20.94 -11.23
CA PHE A 465 12.77 -22.11 -10.60
C PHE A 465 12.93 -23.37 -11.46
N THR A 466 12.71 -23.26 -12.76
CA THR A 466 12.66 -24.41 -13.68
C THR A 466 13.94 -24.59 -14.51
N ALA A 467 14.96 -23.81 -14.25
CA ALA A 467 16.23 -23.89 -14.95
C ALA A 467 16.90 -25.26 -14.72
N ASN A 468 17.27 -25.95 -15.81
CA ASN A 468 18.01 -27.22 -15.73
C ASN A 468 19.45 -27.04 -15.32
N ASP A 469 20.03 -25.88 -15.66
CA ASP A 469 21.39 -25.44 -15.28
C ASP A 469 21.25 -24.02 -14.76
N ILE A 470 21.20 -23.87 -13.44
CA ILE A 470 20.99 -22.56 -12.80
C ILE A 470 22.17 -21.63 -13.03
N GLU A 471 23.41 -22.13 -13.11
CA GLU A 471 24.58 -21.29 -13.33
C GLU A 471 24.59 -20.73 -14.77
N ALA A 472 24.21 -21.55 -15.75
CA ALA A 472 24.07 -21.09 -17.13
C ALA A 472 22.92 -20.05 -17.24
N PHE A 473 21.81 -20.26 -16.54
CA PHE A 473 20.70 -19.30 -16.49
C PHE A 473 21.11 -17.97 -15.87
N ILE A 474 21.81 -18.00 -14.75
CA ILE A 474 22.30 -16.79 -14.07
C ILE A 474 23.28 -16.03 -14.99
N ALA A 475 24.23 -16.75 -15.61
CA ALA A 475 25.18 -16.12 -16.51
C ALA A 475 24.50 -15.44 -17.72
N GLU A 476 23.52 -16.11 -18.32
CA GLU A 476 22.74 -15.53 -19.43
C GLU A 476 21.94 -14.29 -18.99
N TYR A 477 21.27 -14.36 -17.83
CA TYR A 477 20.54 -13.24 -17.26
C TYR A 477 21.45 -12.04 -17.01
N GLN A 478 22.61 -12.25 -16.38
CA GLN A 478 23.59 -11.19 -16.13
C GLN A 478 24.10 -10.57 -17.44
N GLU A 479 24.41 -11.39 -18.46
CA GLU A 479 24.84 -10.90 -19.77
C GLU A 479 23.76 -10.03 -20.43
N LYS A 480 22.49 -10.43 -20.35
CA LYS A 480 21.36 -9.66 -20.87
C LYS A 480 21.14 -8.34 -20.15
N MET A 481 21.26 -8.36 -18.82
CA MET A 481 21.15 -7.14 -18.00
C MET A 481 22.31 -6.17 -18.31
N GLU A 482 23.52 -6.68 -18.51
CA GLU A 482 24.66 -5.87 -18.91
C GLU A 482 24.44 -5.23 -20.31
N GLN A 483 23.97 -6.02 -21.29
CA GLN A 483 23.62 -5.51 -22.61
C GLN A 483 22.50 -4.48 -22.59
N ALA A 484 21.57 -4.57 -21.61
CA ALA A 484 20.49 -3.63 -21.40
C ALA A 484 20.92 -2.34 -20.67
N GLY A 485 22.19 -2.26 -20.23
CA GLY A 485 22.78 -1.06 -19.63
C GLY A 485 22.67 -0.97 -18.10
N ILE A 486 22.63 -2.10 -17.39
CA ILE A 486 22.53 -2.10 -15.92
C ILE A 486 23.68 -1.31 -15.28
N GLN A 487 24.92 -1.40 -15.82
CA GLN A 487 26.05 -0.66 -15.29
C GLN A 487 25.84 0.86 -15.40
N THR A 488 25.23 1.35 -16.48
CA THR A 488 24.90 2.78 -16.62
C THR A 488 23.96 3.25 -15.51
N VAL A 489 22.98 2.40 -15.14
CA VAL A 489 22.05 2.71 -14.03
C VAL A 489 22.80 2.71 -12.69
N VAL A 490 23.67 1.73 -12.43
CA VAL A 490 24.47 1.66 -11.20
C VAL A 490 25.42 2.86 -11.08
N ASP A 491 26.04 3.28 -12.18
CA ASP A 491 26.92 4.46 -12.21
C ASP A 491 26.14 5.74 -11.88
N GLU A 492 24.91 5.89 -12.42
CA GLU A 492 24.04 7.02 -12.13
C GLU A 492 23.55 7.00 -10.67
N VAL A 493 23.19 5.84 -10.12
CA VAL A 493 22.86 5.70 -8.69
C VAL A 493 24.03 6.15 -7.83
N ASN A 494 25.25 5.67 -8.11
CA ASN A 494 26.44 6.06 -7.37
C ASN A 494 26.70 7.57 -7.44
N ARG A 495 26.58 8.17 -8.62
CA ARG A 495 26.74 9.61 -8.83
C ARG A 495 25.76 10.40 -7.96
N GLN A 496 24.49 10.02 -7.96
CA GLN A 496 23.45 10.69 -7.17
C GLN A 496 23.64 10.48 -5.66
N ILE A 497 24.08 9.31 -5.22
CA ILE A 497 24.43 9.05 -3.81
C ILE A 497 25.55 9.99 -3.35
N GLU A 498 26.60 10.18 -4.16
CA GLU A 498 27.72 11.07 -3.80
C GLU A 498 27.28 12.54 -3.75
N GLU A 499 26.41 12.98 -4.68
CA GLU A 499 25.84 14.33 -4.64
C GLU A 499 24.95 14.53 -3.40
N TRP A 500 24.10 13.56 -3.08
CA TRP A 500 23.23 13.60 -1.92
C TRP A 500 24.02 13.62 -0.60
N LYS A 501 25.10 12.83 -0.48
CA LYS A 501 26.00 12.87 0.68
C LYS A 501 26.70 14.22 0.82
N ALA A 502 27.08 14.84 -0.29
CA ALA A 502 27.74 16.14 -0.29
C ALA A 502 26.79 17.31 0.08
N ALA A 503 25.49 17.12 -0.09
CA ALA A 503 24.44 18.12 0.24
C ALA A 503 23.98 18.06 1.71
N LYS A 504 24.30 16.99 2.44
CA LYS A 504 24.05 16.85 3.89
C LYS A 504 25.16 17.48 4.73
#